data_0a078565fc761d93b534703b8693c3be
#
_entry.id   0a078565fc761d93b534703b8693c3be
#
_cell.length_a   1.000
_cell.length_b   1.000
_cell.length_c   1.000
_cell.angle_alpha   90.00
_cell.angle_beta   90.00
_cell.angle_gamma   90.00
#
_symmetry.space_group_name_H-M   'P 1'
#
loop_
_entity.id
_entity.type
_entity.pdbx_description
1 polymer ?
#
loop_
_entity_poly.entity_id
_entity_poly.type
_entity_poly.pdbx_seq_one_letter_code
_entity_poly.pdbx_strand_id
1 'polypeptide(L)'
;ELPHRLDRIFADNRQRLGDQPDWQKLAAALAWRGRLTIISGGPGTGKTTTVVALLACLLAENPKLRVALAAPTGKAAARMLDALRQRAGDLPPELQALLPREAHTLHRLLGVTPEPGRFRHHAGNPLPIDALFVDEASMLDLALACQLCEAVLPDARLVLLGDKDQLSAVEAGAVFSEISADPTLTAACIAELAALTATPAARIQPPPAITPTPLADCVVWFSESHRFASTSGSVRLAADINAGRGAEACDWLAGTTDLSVGWLPDGSADLEAATPQAIRDGYQPYREALMHPHADPATRRHQVFAAFDRFRVLCAQRETARGVHAINALVSRHLQQSLGDTHGTVTGSPWYLGRPVMMLRNDYVLKLFNGDIGLCLPDDAGELMVWFPGQDAGFRPVAPIRLPEHDTAFAMTVHKAQGSEFESVLLLLPEQTNRVVTRELLYTGVTRASKRVCLVAGQEVLVNACANRSRRH
;
A
#
# COMPACT_ATOMS: atom_id res chain seq x y z
N GLU A 1 -27.28 -16.37 -14.52
CA GLU A 1 -26.10 -17.05 -13.90
C GLU A 1 -25.24 -16.10 -13.04
N LEU A 2 -24.97 -14.86 -13.48
CA LEU A 2 -24.17 -13.88 -12.71
C LEU A 2 -24.75 -13.59 -11.32
N PRO A 3 -26.05 -13.31 -11.12
CA PRO A 3 -26.61 -13.04 -9.79
C PRO A 3 -26.33 -14.17 -8.78
N HIS A 4 -26.52 -15.41 -9.20
CA HIS A 4 -26.27 -16.58 -8.33
C HIS A 4 -24.79 -16.74 -7.95
N ARG A 5 -23.86 -16.41 -8.87
CA ARG A 5 -22.41 -16.42 -8.55
C ARG A 5 -22.06 -15.35 -7.55
N LEU A 6 -22.54 -14.12 -7.76
CA LEU A 6 -22.34 -13.02 -6.83
C LEU A 6 -22.91 -13.34 -5.45
N ASP A 7 -24.14 -13.91 -5.39
CA ASP A 7 -24.76 -14.31 -4.12
C ASP A 7 -23.93 -15.34 -3.36
N ARG A 8 -23.34 -16.30 -4.07
CA ARG A 8 -22.50 -17.33 -3.45
C ARG A 8 -21.17 -16.79 -2.97
N ILE A 9 -20.50 -15.93 -3.77
CA ILE A 9 -19.20 -15.38 -3.42
C ILE A 9 -19.30 -14.40 -2.25
N PHE A 10 -20.38 -13.65 -2.16
CA PHE A 10 -20.60 -12.67 -1.09
C PHE A 10 -21.58 -13.15 0.00
N ALA A 11 -21.76 -14.47 0.15
CA ALA A 11 -22.68 -15.03 1.14
C ALA A 11 -22.37 -14.59 2.58
N ASP A 12 -21.09 -14.54 2.94
CA ASP A 12 -20.65 -14.12 4.28
C ASP A 12 -20.96 -12.63 4.55
N ASN A 13 -20.83 -11.79 3.52
CA ASN A 13 -21.20 -10.39 3.63
C ASN A 13 -22.69 -10.21 3.92
N ARG A 14 -23.54 -11.05 3.34
CA ARG A 14 -24.99 -11.00 3.56
C ARG A 14 -25.35 -11.22 5.03
N GLN A 15 -24.68 -12.17 5.70
CA GLN A 15 -24.90 -12.42 7.13
C GLN A 15 -24.45 -11.24 7.98
N ARG A 16 -23.34 -10.61 7.63
CA ARG A 16 -22.74 -9.51 8.38
C ARG A 16 -23.47 -8.19 8.18
N LEU A 17 -23.86 -7.86 6.95
CA LEU A 17 -24.47 -6.59 6.58
C LEU A 17 -25.97 -6.52 6.82
N GLY A 18 -26.64 -7.69 6.96
CA GLY A 18 -28.08 -7.73 7.11
C GLY A 18 -28.81 -7.02 5.97
N ASP A 19 -29.47 -5.93 6.33
CA ASP A 19 -30.26 -5.12 5.38
C ASP A 19 -29.46 -4.03 4.66
N GLN A 20 -28.18 -3.83 5.00
CA GLN A 20 -27.34 -2.81 4.34
C GLN A 20 -26.88 -3.27 2.94
N PRO A 21 -26.68 -2.36 1.98
CA PRO A 21 -26.19 -2.72 0.67
C PRO A 21 -24.74 -3.23 0.73
N ASP A 22 -24.46 -4.31 0.04
CA ASP A 22 -23.10 -4.82 -0.11
C ASP A 22 -22.37 -4.08 -1.24
N TRP A 23 -21.60 -3.07 -0.88
CA TRP A 23 -20.87 -2.26 -1.84
C TRP A 23 -19.75 -3.03 -2.57
N GLN A 24 -19.21 -4.12 -2.00
CA GLN A 24 -18.27 -4.99 -2.70
C GLN A 24 -18.96 -5.76 -3.84
N LYS A 25 -20.12 -6.30 -3.56
CA LYS A 25 -20.95 -7.00 -4.55
C LYS A 25 -21.44 -6.04 -5.64
N LEU A 26 -21.87 -4.83 -5.24
CA LEU A 26 -22.30 -3.79 -6.17
C LEU A 26 -21.12 -3.34 -7.08
N ALA A 27 -19.91 -3.18 -6.53
CA ALA A 27 -18.73 -2.83 -7.30
C ALA A 27 -18.32 -3.93 -8.30
N ALA A 28 -18.42 -5.20 -7.91
CA ALA A 28 -18.19 -6.31 -8.83
C ALA A 28 -19.20 -6.32 -9.98
N ALA A 29 -20.48 -6.09 -9.70
CA ALA A 29 -21.55 -5.99 -10.70
C ALA A 29 -21.35 -4.77 -11.62
N LEU A 30 -20.94 -3.62 -11.07
CA LEU A 30 -20.64 -2.40 -11.81
C LEU A 30 -19.47 -2.64 -12.80
N ALA A 31 -18.41 -3.27 -12.32
CA ALA A 31 -17.23 -3.59 -13.15
C ALA A 31 -17.52 -4.68 -14.19
N TRP A 32 -18.38 -5.62 -13.88
CA TRP A 32 -18.86 -6.60 -14.86
C TRP A 32 -19.67 -5.95 -15.99
N ARG A 33 -20.52 -4.98 -15.64
CA ARG A 33 -21.35 -4.21 -16.58
C ARG A 33 -20.51 -3.24 -17.42
N GLY A 34 -19.57 -2.53 -16.79
CA GLY A 34 -18.85 -1.40 -17.41
C GLY A 34 -17.51 -1.76 -18.06
N ARG A 35 -16.94 -0.79 -18.76
CA ARG A 35 -15.57 -0.87 -19.32
C ARG A 35 -14.53 -0.18 -18.45
N LEU A 36 -14.90 0.87 -17.78
CA LEU A 36 -14.08 1.56 -16.78
C LEU A 36 -14.77 1.47 -15.42
N THR A 37 -14.05 1.02 -14.41
CA THR A 37 -14.51 1.04 -13.02
C THR A 37 -13.40 1.50 -12.11
N ILE A 38 -13.73 2.40 -11.20
CA ILE A 38 -12.81 2.99 -10.24
C ILE A 38 -13.33 2.64 -8.86
N ILE A 39 -12.53 1.89 -8.10
CA ILE A 39 -12.86 1.44 -6.75
C ILE A 39 -11.93 2.15 -5.77
N SER A 40 -12.47 3.06 -5.00
CA SER A 40 -11.73 3.77 -3.96
C SER A 40 -12.09 3.26 -2.58
N GLY A 41 -11.08 2.91 -1.80
CA GLY A 41 -11.26 2.49 -0.41
C GLY A 41 -9.94 2.38 0.32
N GLY A 42 -9.98 2.62 1.61
CA GLY A 42 -8.82 2.48 2.47
C GLY A 42 -8.31 1.04 2.56
N PRO A 43 -7.22 0.81 3.29
CA PRO A 43 -6.70 -0.53 3.54
C PRO A 43 -7.73 -1.41 4.24
N GLY A 44 -7.84 -2.67 3.80
CA GLY A 44 -8.75 -3.64 4.42
C GLY A 44 -10.24 -3.46 4.09
N THR A 45 -10.60 -2.61 3.15
CA THR A 45 -12.00 -2.39 2.74
C THR A 45 -12.53 -3.46 1.76
N GLY A 46 -11.72 -4.44 1.40
CA GLY A 46 -12.14 -5.57 0.57
C GLY A 46 -11.99 -5.36 -0.94
N LYS A 47 -11.15 -4.41 -1.38
CA LYS A 47 -10.84 -4.20 -2.81
C LYS A 47 -10.41 -5.49 -3.50
N THR A 48 -9.48 -6.24 -2.91
CA THR A 48 -9.00 -7.51 -3.49
C THR A 48 -10.09 -8.57 -3.54
N THR A 49 -10.98 -8.63 -2.55
CA THR A 49 -12.13 -9.56 -2.56
C THR A 49 -13.03 -9.27 -3.76
N THR A 50 -13.29 -8.00 -4.02
CA THR A 50 -14.06 -7.57 -5.20
C THR A 50 -13.40 -7.97 -6.51
N VAL A 51 -12.07 -7.83 -6.61
CA VAL A 51 -11.30 -8.26 -7.80
C VAL A 51 -11.43 -9.77 -8.02
N VAL A 52 -11.26 -10.58 -6.98
CA VAL A 52 -11.40 -12.04 -7.07
C VAL A 52 -12.80 -12.43 -7.51
N ALA A 53 -13.82 -11.81 -6.93
CA ALA A 53 -15.22 -12.06 -7.30
C ALA A 53 -15.50 -11.73 -8.77
N LEU A 54 -15.03 -10.57 -9.22
CA LEU A 54 -15.18 -10.14 -10.61
C LEU A 54 -14.45 -11.07 -11.58
N LEU A 55 -13.20 -11.44 -11.27
CA LEU A 55 -12.43 -12.39 -12.06
C LEU A 55 -13.13 -13.74 -12.15
N ALA A 56 -13.65 -14.27 -11.05
CA ALA A 56 -14.41 -15.52 -11.05
C ALA A 56 -15.63 -15.45 -11.96
N CYS A 57 -16.36 -14.33 -11.94
CA CYS A 57 -17.52 -14.13 -12.80
C CYS A 57 -17.14 -14.04 -14.29
N LEU A 58 -16.09 -13.27 -14.61
CA LEU A 58 -15.63 -13.07 -15.99
C LEU A 58 -15.04 -14.35 -16.58
N LEU A 59 -14.21 -15.07 -15.85
CA LEU A 59 -13.56 -16.30 -16.31
C LEU A 59 -14.54 -17.48 -16.40
N ALA A 60 -15.57 -17.51 -15.58
CA ALA A 60 -16.63 -18.49 -15.69
C ALA A 60 -17.50 -18.29 -16.94
N GLU A 61 -17.64 -17.04 -17.40
CA GLU A 61 -18.35 -16.71 -18.63
C GLU A 61 -17.46 -16.94 -19.87
N ASN A 62 -16.20 -16.52 -19.77
CA ASN A 62 -15.21 -16.70 -20.83
C ASN A 62 -13.86 -17.20 -20.27
N PRO A 63 -13.63 -18.52 -20.25
CA PRO A 63 -12.37 -19.11 -19.75
C PRO A 63 -11.12 -18.70 -20.56
N LYS A 64 -11.30 -18.14 -21.76
CA LYS A 64 -10.19 -17.68 -22.62
C LYS A 64 -9.89 -16.19 -22.48
N LEU A 65 -10.53 -15.52 -21.54
CA LEU A 65 -10.33 -14.09 -21.30
C LEU A 65 -8.87 -13.82 -20.92
N ARG A 66 -8.24 -12.89 -21.63
CA ARG A 66 -6.86 -12.46 -21.36
C ARG A 66 -6.86 -11.39 -20.29
N VAL A 67 -6.45 -11.77 -19.10
CA VAL A 67 -6.44 -10.89 -17.91
C VAL A 67 -5.02 -10.51 -17.56
N ALA A 68 -4.78 -9.24 -17.25
CA ALA A 68 -3.55 -8.75 -16.66
C ALA A 68 -3.80 -8.09 -15.30
N LEU A 69 -2.86 -8.30 -14.38
CA LEU A 69 -2.78 -7.64 -13.09
C LEU A 69 -1.56 -6.73 -13.08
N ALA A 70 -1.72 -5.49 -12.63
CA ALA A 70 -0.63 -4.54 -12.56
C ALA A 70 -0.72 -3.62 -11.34
N ALA A 71 0.41 -3.03 -11.00
CA ALA A 71 0.51 -1.98 -9.99
C ALA A 71 1.67 -1.03 -10.34
N PRO A 72 1.73 0.17 -9.77
CA PRO A 72 2.84 1.11 -10.02
C PRO A 72 4.19 0.59 -9.56
N THR A 73 4.26 -0.24 -8.52
CA THR A 73 5.50 -0.79 -7.96
C THR A 73 5.51 -2.32 -7.95
N GLY A 74 6.71 -2.92 -8.00
CA GLY A 74 6.87 -4.37 -7.93
C GLY A 74 6.33 -4.97 -6.63
N LYS A 75 6.51 -4.28 -5.51
CA LYS A 75 6.01 -4.70 -4.21
C LYS A 75 4.47 -4.71 -4.16
N ALA A 76 3.83 -3.69 -4.72
CA ALA A 76 2.37 -3.64 -4.79
C ALA A 76 1.81 -4.72 -5.73
N ALA A 77 2.47 -4.97 -6.87
CA ALA A 77 2.10 -6.06 -7.78
C ALA A 77 2.21 -7.44 -7.11
N ALA A 78 3.29 -7.71 -6.40
CA ALA A 78 3.47 -8.94 -5.65
C ALA A 78 2.38 -9.12 -4.57
N ARG A 79 2.09 -8.08 -3.80
CA ARG A 79 1.01 -8.11 -2.78
C ARG A 79 -0.37 -8.37 -3.39
N MET A 80 -0.66 -7.76 -4.52
CA MET A 80 -1.91 -8.00 -5.24
C MET A 80 -2.06 -9.47 -5.63
N LEU A 81 -0.98 -10.07 -6.16
CA LEU A 81 -0.96 -11.46 -6.56
C LEU A 81 -1.10 -12.42 -5.36
N ASP A 82 -0.40 -12.16 -4.26
CA ASP A 82 -0.49 -12.95 -3.04
C ASP A 82 -1.88 -12.90 -2.41
N ALA A 83 -2.48 -11.71 -2.35
CA ALA A 83 -3.83 -11.51 -1.86
C ALA A 83 -4.87 -12.21 -2.75
N LEU A 84 -4.65 -12.21 -4.07
CA LEU A 84 -5.48 -12.98 -5.01
C LEU A 84 -5.39 -14.49 -4.73
N ARG A 85 -4.17 -15.01 -4.57
CA ARG A 85 -3.93 -16.45 -4.30
C ARG A 85 -4.56 -16.90 -2.98
N GLN A 86 -4.42 -16.10 -1.93
CA GLN A 86 -5.03 -16.41 -0.64
C GLN A 86 -6.56 -16.50 -0.70
N ARG A 87 -7.19 -15.60 -1.47
CA ARG A 87 -8.64 -15.56 -1.63
C ARG A 87 -9.17 -16.55 -2.66
N ALA A 88 -8.32 -17.03 -3.57
CA ALA A 88 -8.71 -17.99 -4.59
C ALA A 88 -9.07 -19.36 -4.03
N GLY A 89 -8.61 -19.69 -2.81
CA GLY A 89 -8.93 -20.97 -2.15
C GLY A 89 -10.42 -21.23 -1.97
N ASP A 90 -11.23 -20.19 -1.91
CA ASP A 90 -12.70 -20.29 -1.76
C ASP A 90 -13.42 -20.51 -3.10
N LEU A 91 -12.70 -20.46 -4.23
CA LEU A 91 -13.27 -20.65 -5.57
C LEU A 91 -13.23 -22.13 -5.99
N PRO A 92 -14.12 -22.55 -6.90
CA PRO A 92 -14.02 -23.86 -7.54
C PRO A 92 -12.65 -24.10 -8.21
N PRO A 93 -12.08 -25.31 -8.14
CA PRO A 93 -10.75 -25.61 -8.68
C PRO A 93 -10.58 -25.23 -10.16
N GLU A 94 -11.62 -25.36 -10.96
CA GLU A 94 -11.61 -25.01 -12.38
C GLU A 94 -11.38 -23.51 -12.59
N LEU A 95 -11.96 -22.66 -11.75
CA LEU A 95 -11.75 -21.20 -11.79
C LEU A 95 -10.41 -20.81 -11.20
N GLN A 96 -9.95 -21.50 -10.15
CA GLN A 96 -8.61 -21.26 -9.60
C GLN A 96 -7.51 -21.46 -10.65
N ALA A 97 -7.65 -22.48 -11.50
CA ALA A 97 -6.69 -22.79 -12.56
C ALA A 97 -6.61 -21.71 -13.65
N LEU A 98 -7.67 -20.91 -13.82
CA LEU A 98 -7.78 -19.84 -14.82
C LEU A 98 -7.27 -18.48 -14.31
N LEU A 99 -7.07 -18.32 -13.01
CA LEU A 99 -6.63 -17.05 -12.41
C LEU A 99 -5.23 -16.66 -12.91
N PRO A 100 -4.96 -15.36 -13.06
CA PRO A 100 -3.62 -14.87 -13.39
C PRO A 100 -2.58 -15.37 -12.39
N ARG A 101 -1.45 -15.83 -12.91
CA ARG A 101 -0.33 -16.35 -12.10
C ARG A 101 0.76 -15.33 -11.87
N GLU A 102 0.71 -14.21 -12.59
CA GLU A 102 1.69 -13.13 -12.55
C GLU A 102 0.99 -11.79 -12.39
N ALA A 103 1.67 -10.87 -11.74
CA ALA A 103 1.33 -9.46 -11.69
C ALA A 103 2.58 -8.65 -12.06
N HIS A 104 2.40 -7.55 -12.77
CA HIS A 104 3.49 -6.76 -13.31
C HIS A 104 3.44 -5.32 -12.79
N THR A 105 4.60 -4.65 -12.80
CA THR A 105 4.57 -3.19 -12.73
C THR A 105 3.97 -2.64 -14.02
N LEU A 106 3.31 -1.49 -13.94
CA LEU A 106 2.76 -0.82 -15.13
C LEU A 106 3.84 -0.57 -16.18
N HIS A 107 5.04 -0.16 -15.76
CA HIS A 107 6.17 0.04 -16.66
C HIS A 107 6.55 -1.25 -17.41
N ARG A 108 6.58 -2.38 -16.72
CA ARG A 108 6.87 -3.67 -17.34
C ARG A 108 5.74 -4.12 -18.27
N LEU A 109 4.48 -3.91 -17.86
CA LEU A 109 3.31 -4.25 -18.69
C LEU A 109 3.27 -3.45 -19.97
N LEU A 110 3.49 -2.13 -19.88
CA LEU A 110 3.53 -1.24 -21.05
C LEU A 110 4.77 -1.46 -21.93
N GLY A 111 5.82 -2.07 -21.37
CA GLY A 111 7.07 -2.38 -22.07
C GLY A 111 7.98 -1.15 -22.21
N VAL A 112 8.94 -1.02 -21.30
CA VAL A 112 9.94 0.07 -21.32
C VAL A 112 10.78 -0.02 -22.58
N THR A 113 10.96 1.11 -23.26
CA THR A 113 11.84 1.24 -24.43
C THR A 113 13.12 2.00 -24.05
N PRO A 114 14.20 1.93 -24.86
CA PRO A 114 15.39 2.75 -24.65
C PRO A 114 15.12 4.26 -24.73
N GLU A 115 14.06 4.68 -25.40
CA GLU A 115 13.67 6.09 -25.50
C GLU A 115 12.91 6.51 -24.23
N PRO A 116 13.40 7.49 -23.48
CA PRO A 116 12.72 7.96 -22.28
C PRO A 116 11.29 8.42 -22.54
N GLY A 117 10.36 8.00 -21.69
CA GLY A 117 8.94 8.39 -21.79
C GLY A 117 8.14 7.66 -22.86
N ARG A 118 8.73 6.71 -23.59
CA ARG A 118 8.03 5.88 -24.57
C ARG A 118 7.88 4.44 -24.11
N PHE A 119 6.72 3.87 -24.39
CA PHE A 119 6.42 2.47 -24.11
C PHE A 119 6.16 1.70 -25.42
N ARG A 120 6.38 0.38 -25.36
CA ARG A 120 6.09 -0.54 -26.47
C ARG A 120 4.61 -0.58 -26.79
N HIS A 121 3.77 -0.55 -25.75
CA HIS A 121 2.32 -0.53 -25.90
C HIS A 121 1.80 0.90 -25.79
N HIS A 122 1.01 1.30 -26.78
CA HIS A 122 0.42 2.63 -26.96
C HIS A 122 -0.78 2.53 -27.91
N ALA A 123 -1.45 3.62 -28.25
CA ALA A 123 -2.64 3.62 -29.11
C ALA A 123 -2.46 2.87 -30.46
N GLY A 124 -1.26 2.94 -31.06
CA GLY A 124 -0.93 2.22 -32.31
C GLY A 124 -0.50 0.76 -32.13
N ASN A 125 -0.23 0.33 -30.90
CA ASN A 125 0.13 -1.04 -30.54
C ASN A 125 -0.42 -1.37 -29.15
N PRO A 126 -1.72 -1.54 -29.00
CA PRO A 126 -2.36 -1.71 -27.69
C PRO A 126 -1.97 -3.03 -27.01
N LEU A 127 -2.23 -3.10 -25.72
CA LEU A 127 -2.04 -4.31 -24.94
C LEU A 127 -3.00 -5.41 -25.44
N PRO A 128 -2.49 -6.63 -25.68
CA PRO A 128 -3.32 -7.75 -26.16
C PRO A 128 -4.10 -8.40 -25.00
N ILE A 129 -4.89 -7.63 -24.29
CA ILE A 129 -5.65 -8.04 -23.10
C ILE A 129 -7.12 -7.65 -23.20
N ASP A 130 -7.96 -8.39 -22.51
CA ASP A 130 -9.41 -8.16 -22.46
C ASP A 130 -9.86 -7.51 -21.13
N ALA A 131 -9.06 -7.68 -20.08
CA ALA A 131 -9.29 -7.04 -18.79
C ALA A 131 -7.96 -6.70 -18.10
N LEU A 132 -7.86 -5.50 -17.54
CA LEU A 132 -6.73 -5.01 -16.76
C LEU A 132 -7.20 -4.53 -15.39
N PHE A 133 -6.56 -5.05 -14.37
CA PHE A 133 -6.75 -4.63 -12.99
C PHE A 133 -5.47 -3.93 -12.51
N VAL A 134 -5.62 -2.69 -12.07
CA VAL A 134 -4.50 -1.88 -11.56
C VAL A 134 -4.74 -1.57 -10.09
N ASP A 135 -3.88 -2.08 -9.22
CA ASP A 135 -3.92 -1.75 -7.80
C ASP A 135 -2.98 -0.58 -7.49
N GLU A 136 -3.17 0.05 -6.32
CA GLU A 136 -2.45 1.25 -5.87
C GLU A 136 -2.49 2.39 -6.91
N ALA A 137 -3.62 2.55 -7.60
CA ALA A 137 -3.80 3.55 -8.66
C ALA A 137 -3.69 5.01 -8.16
N SER A 138 -3.77 5.25 -6.86
CA SER A 138 -3.47 6.57 -6.24
C SER A 138 -2.03 7.04 -6.49
N MET A 139 -1.12 6.13 -6.83
CA MET A 139 0.28 6.42 -7.18
C MET A 139 0.47 6.75 -8.67
N LEU A 140 -0.57 6.72 -9.51
CA LEU A 140 -0.47 7.08 -10.92
C LEU A 140 -0.31 8.59 -11.08
N ASP A 141 0.74 9.01 -11.76
CA ASP A 141 0.84 10.36 -12.30
C ASP A 141 0.04 10.52 -13.59
N LEU A 142 -0.15 11.76 -14.03
CA LEU A 142 -0.95 12.07 -15.22
C LEU A 142 -0.36 11.44 -16.49
N ALA A 143 0.96 11.46 -16.65
CA ALA A 143 1.61 10.96 -17.86
C ALA A 143 1.42 9.43 -17.98
N LEU A 144 1.68 8.70 -16.89
CA LEU A 144 1.50 7.25 -16.85
C LEU A 144 0.03 6.85 -17.00
N ALA A 145 -0.89 7.60 -16.41
CA ALA A 145 -2.33 7.37 -16.56
C ALA A 145 -2.79 7.54 -18.03
N CYS A 146 -2.35 8.60 -18.70
CA CYS A 146 -2.63 8.82 -20.13
C CYS A 146 -2.07 7.69 -20.99
N GLN A 147 -0.81 7.32 -20.80
CA GLN A 147 -0.17 6.23 -21.54
C GLN A 147 -0.86 4.89 -21.31
N LEU A 148 -1.31 4.63 -20.08
CA LEU A 148 -2.11 3.44 -19.75
C LEU A 148 -3.43 3.43 -20.51
N CYS A 149 -4.18 4.52 -20.49
CA CYS A 149 -5.46 4.64 -21.22
C CYS A 149 -5.29 4.48 -22.72
N GLU A 150 -4.22 5.02 -23.30
CA GLU A 150 -3.92 4.87 -24.74
C GLU A 150 -3.56 3.42 -25.11
N ALA A 151 -2.93 2.67 -24.21
CA ALA A 151 -2.52 1.29 -24.45
C ALA A 151 -3.64 0.27 -24.25
N VAL A 152 -4.74 0.63 -23.60
CA VAL A 152 -5.87 -0.26 -23.34
C VAL A 152 -6.88 -0.13 -24.48
N LEU A 153 -7.29 -1.28 -25.05
CA LEU A 153 -8.31 -1.30 -26.10
C LEU A 153 -9.66 -0.76 -25.59
N PRO A 154 -10.42 -0.03 -26.41
CA PRO A 154 -11.74 0.50 -26.03
C PRO A 154 -12.72 -0.58 -25.53
N ASP A 155 -12.60 -1.80 -26.05
CA ASP A 155 -13.45 -2.93 -25.68
C ASP A 155 -12.94 -3.70 -24.46
N ALA A 156 -11.71 -3.45 -24.01
CA ALA A 156 -11.17 -4.05 -22.79
C ALA A 156 -11.76 -3.41 -21.54
N ARG A 157 -11.81 -4.18 -20.44
CA ARG A 157 -12.15 -3.66 -19.11
C ARG A 157 -10.93 -3.11 -18.43
N LEU A 158 -11.06 -1.92 -17.87
CA LEU A 158 -10.04 -1.30 -16.99
C LEU A 158 -10.66 -1.10 -15.61
N VAL A 159 -10.07 -1.73 -14.60
CA VAL A 159 -10.46 -1.60 -13.20
C VAL A 159 -9.31 -0.98 -12.44
N LEU A 160 -9.51 0.23 -11.92
CA LEU A 160 -8.55 0.97 -11.12
C LEU A 160 -8.92 0.87 -9.65
N LEU A 161 -7.99 0.39 -8.84
CA LEU A 161 -8.17 0.23 -7.40
C LEU A 161 -7.18 1.15 -6.68
N GLY A 162 -7.66 1.89 -5.71
CA GLY A 162 -6.82 2.83 -4.96
C GLY A 162 -7.55 3.38 -3.74
N ASP A 163 -7.03 4.47 -3.24
CA ASP A 163 -7.60 5.19 -2.12
C ASP A 163 -7.51 6.71 -2.40
N LYS A 164 -8.66 7.34 -2.59
CA LYS A 164 -8.76 8.77 -2.92
C LYS A 164 -8.21 9.71 -1.84
N ASP A 165 -8.11 9.21 -0.61
CA ASP A 165 -7.67 9.96 0.56
C ASP A 165 -6.17 9.81 0.83
N GLN A 166 -5.48 8.89 0.13
CA GLN A 166 -4.04 8.73 0.22
C GLN A 166 -3.28 9.80 -0.58
N LEU A 167 -1.98 9.90 -0.29
CA LEU A 167 -1.06 10.72 -1.06
C LEU A 167 -1.12 10.35 -2.55
N SER A 168 -1.19 11.38 -3.37
CA SER A 168 -1.03 11.24 -4.81
C SER A 168 0.43 11.01 -5.19
N ALA A 169 0.68 10.70 -6.48
CA ALA A 169 2.02 10.62 -7.03
C ALA A 169 2.86 11.87 -6.72
N VAL A 170 4.16 11.69 -6.61
CA VAL A 170 5.11 12.79 -6.36
C VAL A 170 5.15 13.75 -7.56
N GLU A 171 5.00 13.21 -8.76
CA GLU A 171 4.92 13.99 -10.01
C GLU A 171 3.52 14.59 -10.22
N ALA A 172 3.39 15.50 -11.18
CA ALA A 172 2.18 16.30 -11.37
C ALA A 172 0.92 15.46 -11.60
N GLY A 173 -0.14 15.79 -10.88
CA GLY A 173 -1.49 15.29 -11.07
C GLY A 173 -1.98 14.34 -9.97
N ALA A 174 -3.07 14.73 -9.33
CA ALA A 174 -3.81 13.87 -8.38
C ALA A 174 -4.87 13.04 -9.13
N VAL A 175 -4.47 12.33 -10.20
CA VAL A 175 -5.39 11.72 -11.17
C VAL A 175 -6.42 10.84 -10.49
N PHE A 176 -6.01 9.93 -9.61
CA PHE A 176 -6.94 8.99 -9.00
C PHE A 176 -7.97 9.68 -8.10
N SER A 177 -7.55 10.67 -7.31
CA SER A 177 -8.49 11.40 -6.45
C SER A 177 -9.49 12.23 -7.25
N GLU A 178 -9.09 12.75 -8.41
CA GLU A 178 -9.96 13.50 -9.31
C GLU A 178 -10.96 12.60 -10.02
N ILE A 179 -10.52 11.52 -10.65
CA ILE A 179 -11.40 10.59 -11.38
C ILE A 179 -12.32 9.79 -10.45
N SER A 180 -11.96 9.64 -9.18
CA SER A 180 -12.78 8.97 -8.16
C SER A 180 -13.65 9.92 -7.34
N ALA A 181 -13.67 11.22 -7.66
CA ALA A 181 -14.35 12.23 -6.85
C ALA A 181 -15.89 12.18 -6.92
N ASP A 182 -16.44 11.51 -7.92
CA ASP A 182 -17.90 11.46 -8.16
C ASP A 182 -18.41 10.02 -8.24
N PRO A 183 -18.97 9.47 -7.14
CA PRO A 183 -19.55 8.13 -7.12
C PRO A 183 -21.01 8.09 -7.59
N THR A 184 -21.50 9.10 -8.27
CA THR A 184 -22.88 9.19 -8.72
C THR A 184 -23.23 8.04 -9.67
N LEU A 185 -24.40 7.44 -9.43
CA LEU A 185 -24.99 6.41 -10.26
C LEU A 185 -26.30 6.94 -10.87
N THR A 186 -26.49 6.71 -12.17
CA THR A 186 -27.75 7.05 -12.82
C THR A 186 -28.88 6.10 -12.40
N ALA A 187 -30.13 6.53 -12.53
CA ALA A 187 -31.29 5.69 -12.22
C ALA A 187 -31.28 4.38 -13.03
N ALA A 188 -30.84 4.43 -14.28
CA ALA A 188 -30.70 3.26 -15.13
C ALA A 188 -29.65 2.28 -14.57
N CYS A 189 -28.48 2.78 -14.18
CA CYS A 189 -27.43 1.98 -13.58
C CYS A 189 -27.91 1.34 -12.26
N ILE A 190 -28.56 2.12 -11.40
CA ILE A 190 -29.11 1.61 -10.14
C ILE A 190 -30.11 0.49 -10.40
N ALA A 191 -31.00 0.61 -11.38
CA ALA A 191 -31.95 -0.45 -11.72
C ALA A 191 -31.26 -1.74 -12.20
N GLU A 192 -30.24 -1.62 -13.04
CA GLU A 192 -29.45 -2.77 -13.50
C GLU A 192 -28.67 -3.43 -12.35
N LEU A 193 -28.03 -2.63 -11.49
CA LEU A 193 -27.31 -3.15 -10.30
C LEU A 193 -28.27 -3.85 -9.33
N ALA A 194 -29.47 -3.31 -9.12
CA ALA A 194 -30.50 -3.92 -8.31
C ALA A 194 -30.88 -5.31 -8.83
N ALA A 195 -31.06 -5.43 -10.14
CA ALA A 195 -31.36 -6.72 -10.78
C ALA A 195 -30.21 -7.72 -10.69
N LEU A 196 -28.95 -7.25 -10.91
CA LEU A 196 -27.77 -8.11 -10.90
C LEU A 196 -27.38 -8.60 -9.48
N THR A 197 -27.67 -7.81 -8.46
CA THR A 197 -27.23 -8.09 -7.10
C THR A 197 -28.35 -8.52 -6.15
N ALA A 198 -29.60 -8.53 -6.64
CA ALA A 198 -30.79 -8.73 -5.83
C ALA A 198 -30.89 -7.74 -4.63
N THR A 199 -30.31 -6.53 -4.81
CA THR A 199 -30.37 -5.45 -3.82
C THR A 199 -31.50 -4.50 -4.20
N PRO A 200 -32.42 -4.14 -3.29
CA PRO A 200 -33.46 -3.16 -3.60
C PRO A 200 -32.88 -1.84 -4.08
N ALA A 201 -33.37 -1.31 -5.20
CA ALA A 201 -32.85 -0.06 -5.81
C ALA A 201 -32.85 1.11 -4.81
N ALA A 202 -33.87 1.22 -3.96
CA ALA A 202 -33.97 2.25 -2.94
C ALA A 202 -32.84 2.21 -1.89
N ARG A 203 -32.14 1.08 -1.75
CA ARG A 203 -30.99 0.92 -0.84
C ARG A 203 -29.64 1.27 -1.50
N ILE A 204 -29.60 1.33 -2.84
CA ILE A 204 -28.39 1.70 -3.58
C ILE A 204 -28.28 3.22 -3.59
N GLN A 205 -27.69 3.76 -2.54
CA GLN A 205 -27.52 5.19 -2.34
C GLN A 205 -26.02 5.51 -2.23
N PRO A 206 -25.38 5.88 -3.35
CA PRO A 206 -23.98 6.30 -3.30
C PRO A 206 -23.83 7.58 -2.47
N PRO A 207 -22.67 7.82 -1.85
CA PRO A 207 -22.40 9.05 -1.15
C PRO A 207 -22.39 10.24 -2.14
N PRO A 208 -22.57 11.48 -1.64
CA PRO A 208 -22.52 12.66 -2.50
C PRO A 208 -21.15 12.86 -3.12
N ALA A 209 -21.10 13.36 -4.34
CA ALA A 209 -19.86 13.71 -5.02
C ALA A 209 -19.08 14.78 -4.24
N ILE A 210 -17.76 14.66 -4.20
CA ILE A 210 -16.85 15.71 -3.73
C ILE A 210 -16.82 16.82 -4.79
N THR A 211 -16.65 16.41 -6.04
CA THR A 211 -16.68 17.28 -7.21
C THR A 211 -17.36 16.51 -8.33
N PRO A 212 -18.42 17.04 -8.96
CA PRO A 212 -19.06 16.40 -10.09
C PRO A 212 -18.07 16.20 -11.25
N THR A 213 -18.09 15.02 -11.85
CA THR A 213 -17.27 14.67 -13.01
C THR A 213 -18.13 14.14 -14.15
N PRO A 214 -17.63 14.11 -15.39
CA PRO A 214 -18.35 13.48 -16.50
C PRO A 214 -18.35 11.94 -16.43
N LEU A 215 -17.66 11.34 -15.45
CA LEU A 215 -17.54 9.89 -15.30
C LEU A 215 -18.70 9.31 -14.47
N ALA A 216 -19.90 9.33 -15.01
CA ALA A 216 -21.06 8.70 -14.37
C ALA A 216 -20.96 7.18 -14.44
N ASP A 217 -21.53 6.49 -13.45
CA ASP A 217 -21.66 5.02 -13.40
C ASP A 217 -20.33 4.25 -13.42
N CYS A 218 -19.25 4.87 -12.95
CA CYS A 218 -17.91 4.28 -13.00
C CYS A 218 -17.24 4.15 -11.64
N VAL A 219 -17.70 4.84 -10.60
CA VAL A 219 -16.97 4.99 -9.33
C VAL A 219 -17.75 4.39 -8.17
N VAL A 220 -17.05 3.62 -7.33
CA VAL A 220 -17.57 3.12 -6.05
C VAL A 220 -16.60 3.46 -4.93
N TRP A 221 -17.12 3.92 -3.78
CA TRP A 221 -16.34 4.13 -2.56
C TRP A 221 -16.66 3.05 -1.52
N PHE A 222 -15.60 2.43 -1.00
CA PHE A 222 -15.68 1.55 0.16
C PHE A 222 -15.36 2.34 1.43
N SER A 223 -16.32 2.49 2.30
CA SER A 223 -16.19 3.23 3.56
C SER A 223 -15.90 2.34 4.77
N GLU A 224 -16.25 1.04 4.69
CA GLU A 224 -16.06 0.11 5.79
C GLU A 224 -14.76 -0.68 5.66
N SER A 225 -13.96 -0.70 6.73
CA SER A 225 -12.78 -1.55 6.83
C SER A 225 -13.14 -2.89 7.46
N HIS A 226 -12.77 -3.99 6.79
CA HIS A 226 -12.95 -5.35 7.31
C HIS A 226 -11.73 -5.88 8.06
N ARG A 227 -10.62 -5.15 8.00
CA ARG A 227 -9.36 -5.52 8.65
C ARG A 227 -9.33 -5.15 10.12
N PHE A 228 -9.93 -4.03 10.47
CA PHE A 228 -10.03 -3.53 11.83
C PHE A 228 -11.48 -3.65 12.29
N ALA A 229 -11.68 -3.96 13.58
CA ALA A 229 -12.97 -3.73 14.18
C ALA A 229 -13.37 -2.28 13.93
N SER A 230 -14.60 -2.01 13.56
CA SER A 230 -15.12 -0.65 13.31
C SER A 230 -14.90 0.30 14.50
N THR A 231 -14.58 -0.27 15.67
CA THR A 231 -14.26 0.42 16.94
C THR A 231 -12.77 0.64 17.17
N SER A 232 -11.86 0.20 16.25
CA SER A 232 -10.42 0.38 16.43
C SER A 232 -10.04 1.85 16.42
N GLY A 233 -9.16 2.23 17.35
CA GLY A 233 -8.63 3.59 17.45
C GLY A 233 -7.94 4.08 16.19
N SER A 234 -7.26 3.20 15.45
CA SER A 234 -6.61 3.56 14.19
C SER A 234 -7.62 3.94 13.09
N VAL A 235 -8.78 3.27 13.04
CA VAL A 235 -9.88 3.62 12.11
C VAL A 235 -10.49 4.97 12.49
N ARG A 236 -10.73 5.20 13.79
CA ARG A 236 -11.21 6.49 14.28
C ARG A 236 -10.24 7.60 13.95
N LEU A 237 -8.94 7.40 14.22
CA LEU A 237 -7.91 8.39 13.92
C LEU A 237 -7.87 8.74 12.42
N ALA A 238 -7.90 7.73 11.55
CA ALA A 238 -7.95 7.93 10.11
C ALA A 238 -9.21 8.72 9.67
N ALA A 239 -10.35 8.43 10.25
CA ALA A 239 -11.60 9.16 9.99
C ALA A 239 -11.54 10.61 10.45
N ASP A 240 -10.98 10.89 11.63
CA ASP A 240 -10.82 12.24 12.16
C ASP A 240 -9.83 13.05 11.31
N ILE A 241 -8.74 12.44 10.87
CA ILE A 241 -7.78 13.06 9.92
C ILE A 241 -8.51 13.44 8.63
N ASN A 242 -9.22 12.51 8.00
CA ASN A 242 -9.92 12.76 6.74
C ASN A 242 -11.02 13.82 6.87
N ALA A 243 -11.66 13.90 8.02
CA ALA A 243 -12.67 14.92 8.30
C ALA A 243 -12.06 16.28 8.68
N GLY A 244 -10.75 16.37 8.87
CA GLY A 244 -10.07 17.60 9.29
C GLY A 244 -10.27 17.96 10.76
N ARG A 245 -10.66 16.99 11.59
CA ARG A 245 -10.91 17.16 13.03
C ARG A 245 -9.64 16.95 13.85
N GLY A 246 -8.61 17.76 13.59
CA GLY A 246 -7.32 17.61 14.23
C GLY A 246 -7.33 17.89 15.73
N ALA A 247 -8.08 18.87 16.19
CA ALA A 247 -8.21 19.20 17.60
C ALA A 247 -8.89 18.07 18.39
N GLU A 248 -10.00 17.56 17.89
CA GLU A 248 -10.73 16.44 18.48
C GLU A 248 -9.89 15.15 18.50
N ALA A 249 -9.09 14.93 17.44
CA ALA A 249 -8.16 13.81 17.39
C ALA A 249 -7.10 13.93 18.50
N CYS A 250 -6.51 15.10 18.72
CA CYS A 250 -5.55 15.34 19.79
C CYS A 250 -6.17 15.10 21.18
N ASP A 251 -7.34 15.67 21.44
CA ASP A 251 -8.04 15.52 22.71
C ASP A 251 -8.34 14.04 23.01
N TRP A 252 -8.78 13.32 22.01
CA TRP A 252 -9.04 11.89 22.13
C TRP A 252 -7.75 11.08 22.35
N LEU A 253 -6.69 11.34 21.57
CA LEU A 253 -5.41 10.65 21.70
C LEU A 253 -4.78 10.86 23.07
N ALA A 254 -4.95 12.02 23.68
CA ALA A 254 -4.43 12.32 25.01
C ALA A 254 -5.06 11.49 26.14
N GLY A 255 -6.31 11.03 25.93
CA GLY A 255 -7.08 10.31 26.96
C GLY A 255 -7.41 8.86 26.62
N THR A 256 -7.08 8.37 25.43
CA THR A 256 -7.47 7.01 25.00
C THR A 256 -6.60 5.94 25.65
N THR A 257 -7.23 4.80 25.95
CA THR A 257 -6.58 3.55 26.38
C THR A 257 -6.46 2.53 25.25
N ASP A 258 -6.85 2.91 24.02
CA ASP A 258 -6.78 2.04 22.86
C ASP A 258 -5.32 1.78 22.46
N LEU A 259 -4.92 0.51 22.51
CA LEU A 259 -3.53 0.10 22.23
C LEU A 259 -3.15 0.18 20.74
N SER A 260 -4.13 0.33 19.85
CA SER A 260 -3.87 0.47 18.41
C SER A 260 -3.34 1.83 17.99
N VAL A 261 -3.41 2.82 18.90
CA VAL A 261 -2.92 4.17 18.69
C VAL A 261 -2.06 4.63 19.85
N GLY A 262 -1.12 5.51 19.55
CA GLY A 262 -0.31 6.21 20.55
C GLY A 262 0.04 7.60 20.06
N TRP A 263 0.29 8.51 20.98
CA TRP A 263 0.75 9.85 20.67
C TRP A 263 1.83 10.30 21.65
N LEU A 264 2.98 10.67 21.09
CA LEU A 264 4.05 11.36 21.80
C LEU A 264 4.00 12.83 21.37
N PRO A 265 3.62 13.75 22.25
CA PRO A 265 3.49 15.16 21.94
C PRO A 265 4.84 15.86 21.83
N ASP A 266 5.83 15.21 21.20
CA ASP A 266 7.17 15.73 20.97
C ASP A 266 7.16 16.62 19.72
N GLY A 267 7.26 17.92 19.94
CA GLY A 267 7.35 18.94 18.90
C GLY A 267 8.70 19.67 18.88
N SER A 268 9.70 19.17 19.60
CA SER A 268 11.01 19.78 19.71
C SER A 268 11.86 19.58 18.44
N ALA A 269 12.74 20.52 18.12
CA ALA A 269 13.70 20.37 17.02
C ALA A 269 14.58 19.14 17.21
N ASP A 270 15.15 19.00 18.40
CA ASP A 270 15.81 17.78 18.84
C ASP A 270 14.78 16.84 19.48
N LEU A 271 14.88 15.56 19.20
CA LEU A 271 13.94 14.57 19.71
C LEU A 271 13.97 14.50 21.24
N GLU A 272 12.82 14.58 21.89
CA GLU A 272 12.69 14.30 23.31
C GLU A 272 13.00 12.83 23.62
N ALA A 273 13.48 12.54 24.81
CA ALA A 273 13.99 11.21 25.21
C ALA A 273 13.00 10.05 24.96
N ALA A 274 11.71 10.31 25.05
CA ALA A 274 10.67 9.31 24.80
C ALA A 274 10.64 8.84 23.33
N THR A 275 10.94 9.71 22.38
CA THR A 275 10.89 9.38 20.95
C THR A 275 12.01 8.40 20.55
N PRO A 276 13.31 8.66 20.82
CA PRO A 276 14.34 7.66 20.55
C PRO A 276 14.12 6.36 21.31
N GLN A 277 13.55 6.40 22.52
CA GLN A 277 13.22 5.18 23.27
C GLN A 277 12.13 4.37 22.55
N ALA A 278 11.05 4.99 22.12
CA ALA A 278 9.98 4.33 21.37
C ALA A 278 10.50 3.69 20.07
N ILE A 279 11.44 4.34 19.38
CA ILE A 279 12.09 3.80 18.18
C ILE A 279 12.92 2.56 18.52
N ARG A 280 13.72 2.62 19.58
CA ARG A 280 14.52 1.47 20.05
C ARG A 280 13.63 0.29 20.44
N ASP A 281 12.56 0.55 21.16
CA ASP A 281 11.59 -0.47 21.58
C ASP A 281 10.92 -1.12 20.37
N GLY A 282 10.58 -0.33 19.35
CA GLY A 282 10.00 -0.83 18.09
C GLY A 282 10.92 -1.80 17.33
N TYR A 283 12.24 -1.56 17.38
CA TYR A 283 13.24 -2.44 16.78
C TYR A 283 13.79 -3.52 17.70
N GLN A 284 13.34 -3.61 18.95
CA GLN A 284 13.76 -4.65 19.88
C GLN A 284 13.56 -6.07 19.35
N PRO A 285 12.38 -6.45 18.77
CA PRO A 285 12.20 -7.80 18.22
C PRO A 285 13.16 -8.11 17.06
N TYR A 286 13.50 -7.11 16.25
CA TYR A 286 14.46 -7.25 15.16
C TYR A 286 15.87 -7.52 15.69
N ARG A 287 16.32 -6.75 16.67
CA ARG A 287 17.59 -6.96 17.34
C ARG A 287 17.68 -8.36 17.97
N GLU A 288 16.64 -8.79 18.64
CA GLU A 288 16.58 -10.13 19.24
C GLU A 288 16.67 -11.23 18.19
N ALA A 289 15.97 -11.08 17.05
CA ALA A 289 16.06 -12.04 15.93
C ALA A 289 17.47 -12.13 15.34
N LEU A 290 18.18 -10.99 15.24
CA LEU A 290 19.58 -10.97 14.78
C LEU A 290 20.53 -11.70 15.71
N MET A 291 20.30 -11.60 17.02
CA MET A 291 21.13 -12.21 18.07
C MET A 291 20.80 -13.70 18.31
N HIS A 292 19.59 -14.12 17.95
CA HIS A 292 19.14 -15.47 18.23
C HIS A 292 19.87 -16.50 17.36
N PRO A 293 20.61 -17.47 17.95
CA PRO A 293 21.24 -18.52 17.20
C PRO A 293 20.17 -19.47 16.62
N HIS A 294 20.23 -19.73 15.33
CA HIS A 294 19.39 -20.72 14.69
C HIS A 294 20.25 -21.71 13.92
N ALA A 295 19.94 -23.00 14.05
CA ALA A 295 20.72 -24.06 13.41
C ALA A 295 20.62 -24.03 11.88
N ASP A 296 19.46 -23.62 11.35
CA ASP A 296 19.21 -23.52 9.92
C ASP A 296 19.28 -22.07 9.43
N PRO A 297 20.25 -21.74 8.53
CA PRO A 297 20.42 -20.40 8.01
C PRO A 297 19.20 -19.84 7.26
N ALA A 298 18.47 -20.69 6.53
CA ALA A 298 17.29 -20.26 5.79
C ALA A 298 16.15 -19.86 6.74
N THR A 299 15.87 -20.67 7.74
CA THR A 299 14.89 -20.37 8.80
C THR A 299 15.26 -19.09 9.55
N ARG A 300 16.55 -18.91 9.87
CA ARG A 300 17.05 -17.68 10.51
C ARG A 300 16.74 -16.45 9.65
N ARG A 301 17.03 -16.49 8.35
CA ARG A 301 16.73 -15.38 7.44
C ARG A 301 15.24 -15.04 7.44
N HIS A 302 14.36 -16.05 7.35
CA HIS A 302 12.92 -15.84 7.42
C HIS A 302 12.48 -15.14 8.72
N GLN A 303 13.00 -15.55 9.85
CA GLN A 303 12.67 -14.95 11.15
C GLN A 303 13.17 -13.51 11.26
N VAL A 304 14.39 -13.24 10.78
CA VAL A 304 14.97 -11.89 10.78
C VAL A 304 14.15 -10.93 9.89
N PHE A 305 13.81 -11.37 8.69
CA PHE A 305 12.96 -10.58 7.78
C PHE A 305 11.55 -10.34 8.37
N ALA A 306 10.93 -11.38 8.92
CA ALA A 306 9.63 -11.26 9.57
C ALA A 306 9.67 -10.27 10.75
N ALA A 307 10.72 -10.30 11.56
CA ALA A 307 10.90 -9.38 12.66
C ALA A 307 11.13 -7.92 12.18
N PHE A 308 11.90 -7.74 11.10
CA PHE A 308 12.13 -6.44 10.50
C PHE A 308 10.84 -5.81 9.93
N ASP A 309 10.00 -6.61 9.30
CA ASP A 309 8.77 -6.14 8.68
C ASP A 309 7.66 -5.77 9.68
N ARG A 310 7.84 -6.10 10.97
CA ARG A 310 6.84 -5.74 12.00
C ARG A 310 6.79 -4.26 12.31
N PHE A 311 7.90 -3.55 12.24
CA PHE A 311 8.00 -2.15 12.66
C PHE A 311 8.70 -1.28 11.63
N ARG A 312 8.22 -0.06 11.47
CA ARG A 312 8.86 0.93 10.60
C ARG A 312 8.67 2.34 11.14
N VAL A 313 9.72 3.16 11.02
CA VAL A 313 9.63 4.60 11.24
C VAL A 313 9.34 5.28 9.92
N LEU A 314 8.26 6.05 9.87
CA LEU A 314 7.89 6.86 8.72
C LEU A 314 8.09 8.34 9.04
N CYS A 315 8.77 9.05 8.15
CA CYS A 315 9.05 10.47 8.29
C CYS A 315 8.37 11.27 7.19
N ALA A 316 7.99 12.51 7.48
CA ALA A 316 7.45 13.42 6.48
C ALA A 316 8.53 13.93 5.50
N GLN A 317 9.78 14.00 5.95
CA GLN A 317 10.90 14.58 5.21
C GLN A 317 12.20 13.79 5.41
N ARG A 318 13.21 14.06 4.57
CA ARG A 318 14.48 13.32 4.59
C ARG A 318 15.52 13.97 5.49
N GLU A 319 15.62 15.28 5.39
CA GLU A 319 16.60 16.10 6.10
C GLU A 319 16.06 16.59 7.45
N THR A 320 16.84 17.11 8.30
CA THR A 320 16.57 17.54 9.68
C THR A 320 16.74 16.44 10.72
N ALA A 321 16.79 16.82 12.00
CA ALA A 321 16.89 15.87 13.14
C ALA A 321 15.69 14.90 13.22
N ARG A 322 14.56 15.28 12.64
CA ARG A 322 13.31 14.49 12.58
C ARG A 322 13.10 13.83 11.22
N GLY A 323 14.12 13.79 10.40
CA GLY A 323 14.10 13.24 9.04
C GLY A 323 14.69 11.84 8.95
N VAL A 324 14.53 11.24 7.77
CA VAL A 324 14.95 9.86 7.47
C VAL A 324 16.42 9.62 7.79
N HIS A 325 17.31 10.53 7.38
CA HIS A 325 18.76 10.32 7.55
C HIS A 325 19.18 10.32 9.02
N ALA A 326 18.66 11.25 9.82
CA ALA A 326 18.96 11.31 11.24
C ALA A 326 18.44 10.09 12.00
N ILE A 327 17.23 9.63 11.69
CA ILE A 327 16.65 8.45 12.33
C ILE A 327 17.39 7.18 11.93
N ASN A 328 17.74 7.02 10.64
CA ASN A 328 18.58 5.90 10.21
C ASN A 328 19.92 5.86 10.93
N ALA A 329 20.59 7.01 11.10
CA ALA A 329 21.84 7.10 11.83
C ALA A 329 21.66 6.75 13.33
N LEU A 330 20.57 7.18 13.95
CA LEU A 330 20.24 6.87 15.34
C LEU A 330 20.07 5.36 15.54
N VAL A 331 19.26 4.71 14.72
CA VAL A 331 18.99 3.27 14.84
C VAL A 331 20.24 2.45 14.51
N SER A 332 20.99 2.84 13.45
CA SER A 332 22.25 2.19 13.06
C SER A 332 23.25 2.17 14.23
N ARG A 333 23.48 3.31 14.87
CA ARG A 333 24.39 3.40 16.03
C ARG A 333 23.92 2.53 17.18
N HIS A 334 22.63 2.58 17.50
CA HIS A 334 22.09 1.77 18.60
C HIS A 334 22.23 0.27 18.31
N LEU A 335 21.92 -0.16 17.08
CA LEU A 335 22.04 -1.56 16.70
C LEU A 335 23.49 -2.05 16.75
N GLN A 336 24.42 -1.29 16.18
CA GLN A 336 25.85 -1.64 16.21
C GLN A 336 26.39 -1.71 17.65
N GLN A 337 26.06 -0.74 18.51
CA GLN A 337 26.46 -0.76 19.92
C GLN A 337 25.90 -1.96 20.68
N SER A 338 24.66 -2.36 20.39
CA SER A 338 24.00 -3.44 21.11
C SER A 338 24.40 -4.84 20.60
N LEU A 339 24.83 -4.97 19.36
CA LEU A 339 25.29 -6.23 18.78
C LEU A 339 26.78 -6.50 19.09
N GLY A 340 27.57 -5.47 19.44
CA GLY A 340 28.99 -5.57 19.69
C GLY A 340 29.80 -5.97 18.45
N ASP A 341 31.09 -6.24 18.63
CA ASP A 341 32.02 -6.63 17.55
C ASP A 341 31.88 -8.11 17.11
N THR A 342 30.69 -8.68 17.22
CA THR A 342 30.45 -10.13 17.02
C THR A 342 30.78 -10.65 15.62
N HIS A 343 30.99 -9.79 14.62
CA HIS A 343 31.25 -10.19 13.24
C HIS A 343 32.38 -9.40 12.55
N GLY A 344 33.45 -9.06 13.29
CA GLY A 344 34.66 -8.52 12.66
C GLY A 344 34.41 -7.32 11.71
N THR A 345 33.50 -6.44 12.08
CA THR A 345 33.20 -5.25 11.27
C THR A 345 34.47 -4.41 11.17
N VAL A 346 34.98 -4.27 9.96
CA VAL A 346 36.09 -3.34 9.69
C VAL A 346 35.67 -1.97 10.15
N THR A 347 36.40 -1.38 11.08
CA THR A 347 36.14 -0.05 11.59
C THR A 347 36.02 0.93 10.44
N GLY A 348 34.87 1.58 10.28
CA GLY A 348 34.61 2.51 9.16
C GLY A 348 33.87 1.88 7.95
N SER A 349 33.57 0.59 7.96
CA SER A 349 32.71 -0.02 6.93
C SER A 349 31.27 0.47 7.08
N PRO A 350 30.58 0.85 5.99
CA PRO A 350 29.15 1.14 6.04
C PRO A 350 28.31 -0.13 6.20
N TRP A 351 28.92 -1.33 6.11
CA TRP A 351 28.26 -2.63 6.17
C TRP A 351 28.42 -3.27 7.55
N TYR A 352 27.29 -3.61 8.16
CA TYR A 352 27.21 -4.23 9.47
C TYR A 352 26.02 -5.20 9.54
N LEU A 353 26.05 -6.12 10.48
CA LEU A 353 24.99 -7.09 10.68
C LEU A 353 23.65 -6.40 10.90
N GLY A 354 22.67 -6.76 10.11
CA GLY A 354 21.30 -6.26 10.23
C GLY A 354 21.07 -4.89 9.60
N ARG A 355 22.03 -4.33 8.83
CA ARG A 355 21.75 -3.09 8.09
C ARG A 355 20.69 -3.34 7.03
N PRO A 356 19.50 -2.70 7.10
CA PRO A 356 18.55 -2.72 6.01
C PRO A 356 18.95 -1.71 4.94
N VAL A 357 18.83 -2.09 3.68
CA VAL A 357 19.06 -1.18 2.55
C VAL A 357 17.87 -1.19 1.62
N MET A 358 17.48 -0.01 1.15
CA MET A 358 16.45 0.17 0.14
C MET A 358 17.06 0.65 -1.16
N MET A 359 16.71 -0.01 -2.24
CA MET A 359 17.14 0.38 -3.58
C MET A 359 16.48 1.68 -4.01
N LEU A 360 17.27 2.61 -4.56
CA LEU A 360 16.79 3.91 -5.01
C LEU A 360 16.51 3.96 -6.51
N ARG A 361 16.99 2.97 -7.26
CA ARG A 361 16.75 2.85 -8.70
C ARG A 361 16.60 1.40 -9.12
N ASN A 362 16.04 1.19 -10.30
CA ASN A 362 15.94 -0.14 -10.90
C ASN A 362 17.29 -0.62 -11.43
N ASP A 363 17.58 -1.90 -11.21
CA ASP A 363 18.68 -2.63 -11.82
C ASP A 363 18.12 -3.92 -12.43
N TYR A 364 18.03 -3.94 -13.76
CA TYR A 364 17.45 -5.07 -14.49
C TYR A 364 18.36 -6.30 -14.55
N VAL A 365 19.69 -6.10 -14.41
CA VAL A 365 20.67 -7.18 -14.38
C VAL A 365 20.58 -7.93 -13.06
N LEU A 366 20.57 -7.18 -11.98
CA LEU A 366 20.38 -7.72 -10.64
C LEU A 366 18.94 -8.05 -10.32
N LYS A 367 17.99 -7.66 -11.16
CA LYS A 367 16.54 -7.77 -10.92
C LYS A 367 16.14 -7.17 -9.57
N LEU A 368 16.69 -6.01 -9.26
CA LEU A 368 16.36 -5.20 -8.10
C LEU A 368 15.63 -3.95 -8.57
N PHE A 369 14.59 -3.58 -7.85
CA PHE A 369 13.74 -2.46 -8.24
C PHE A 369 13.72 -1.38 -7.16
N ASN A 370 13.44 -0.16 -7.57
CA ASN A 370 13.29 0.96 -6.65
C ASN A 370 12.28 0.61 -5.54
N GLY A 371 12.70 0.76 -4.29
CA GLY A 371 11.90 0.42 -3.12
C GLY A 371 12.12 -1.01 -2.58
N ASP A 372 12.83 -1.88 -3.30
CA ASP A 372 13.21 -3.20 -2.77
C ASP A 372 14.11 -3.03 -1.55
N ILE A 373 13.84 -3.81 -0.51
CA ILE A 373 14.60 -3.81 0.73
C ILE A 373 15.31 -5.13 0.91
N GLY A 374 16.62 -5.03 1.16
CA GLY A 374 17.46 -6.14 1.55
C GLY A 374 18.04 -5.96 2.95
N LEU A 375 18.41 -7.05 3.58
CA LEU A 375 19.06 -7.07 4.89
C LEU A 375 20.48 -7.59 4.79
N CYS A 376 21.42 -6.90 5.44
CA CYS A 376 22.81 -7.31 5.51
C CYS A 376 22.97 -8.42 6.57
N LEU A 377 23.17 -9.64 6.11
CA LEU A 377 23.28 -10.84 6.93
C LEU A 377 24.44 -11.71 6.43
N PRO A 378 25.08 -12.50 7.32
CA PRO A 378 26.16 -13.40 6.90
C PRO A 378 25.63 -14.51 5.97
N ASP A 379 26.46 -14.91 5.03
CA ASP A 379 26.30 -16.15 4.27
C ASP A 379 26.81 -17.37 5.07
N ASP A 380 26.85 -18.52 4.45
CA ASP A 380 27.31 -19.77 5.09
C ASP A 380 28.82 -19.76 5.40
N ALA A 381 29.58 -18.86 4.77
CA ALA A 381 31.00 -18.64 5.05
C ALA A 381 31.24 -17.55 6.12
N GLY A 382 30.19 -16.90 6.58
CA GLY A 382 30.25 -15.78 7.54
C GLY A 382 30.49 -14.41 6.91
N GLU A 383 30.54 -14.33 5.57
CA GLU A 383 30.71 -13.06 4.86
C GLU A 383 29.39 -12.29 4.76
N LEU A 384 29.46 -10.98 5.00
CA LEU A 384 28.27 -10.13 4.93
C LEU A 384 27.80 -9.95 3.49
N MET A 385 26.59 -10.40 3.24
CA MET A 385 25.87 -10.24 1.97
C MET A 385 24.57 -9.47 2.22
N VAL A 386 24.04 -8.83 1.20
CA VAL A 386 22.71 -8.24 1.27
C VAL A 386 21.70 -9.21 0.66
N TRP A 387 20.79 -9.68 1.47
CA TRP A 387 19.78 -10.65 1.10
C TRP A 387 18.49 -9.96 0.74
N PHE A 388 17.92 -10.29 -0.41
CA PHE A 388 16.63 -9.78 -0.88
C PHE A 388 15.63 -10.91 -0.98
N PRO A 389 14.33 -10.67 -0.72
CA PRO A 389 13.28 -11.63 -1.04
C PRO A 389 13.34 -12.01 -2.52
N GLY A 390 13.30 -13.31 -2.79
CA GLY A 390 13.31 -13.88 -4.14
C GLY A 390 11.96 -14.44 -4.54
N GLN A 391 11.95 -15.19 -5.64
CA GLN A 391 10.80 -16.00 -6.05
C GLN A 391 10.69 -17.23 -5.12
N ASP A 392 9.46 -17.77 -5.00
CA ASP A 392 9.18 -19.01 -4.23
C ASP A 392 9.52 -18.92 -2.72
N ALA A 393 9.24 -17.77 -2.09
CA ALA A 393 9.50 -17.50 -0.68
C ALA A 393 10.97 -17.69 -0.24
N GLY A 394 11.90 -17.73 -1.18
CA GLY A 394 13.35 -17.79 -0.91
C GLY A 394 13.97 -16.41 -0.78
N PHE A 395 15.28 -16.42 -0.48
CA PHE A 395 16.10 -15.22 -0.46
C PHE A 395 17.30 -15.40 -1.37
N ARG A 396 17.76 -14.30 -1.98
CA ARG A 396 18.97 -14.30 -2.78
C ARG A 396 19.98 -13.28 -2.27
N PRO A 397 21.27 -13.67 -2.16
CA PRO A 397 22.31 -12.76 -1.73
C PRO A 397 22.84 -11.92 -2.90
N VAL A 398 23.20 -10.69 -2.59
CA VAL A 398 23.95 -9.80 -3.47
C VAL A 398 25.13 -9.24 -2.69
N ALA A 399 26.34 -9.33 -3.28
CA ALA A 399 27.52 -8.77 -2.65
C ALA A 399 27.35 -7.24 -2.51
N PRO A 400 27.70 -6.64 -1.36
CA PRO A 400 27.50 -5.21 -1.11
C PRO A 400 28.10 -4.30 -2.18
N ILE A 401 29.27 -4.66 -2.70
CA ILE A 401 29.96 -3.90 -3.74
C ILE A 401 29.21 -3.85 -5.09
N ARG A 402 28.29 -4.78 -5.32
CA ARG A 402 27.51 -4.84 -6.56
C ARG A 402 26.20 -4.07 -6.48
N LEU A 403 25.83 -3.58 -5.30
CA LEU A 403 24.57 -2.87 -5.14
C LEU A 403 24.61 -1.52 -5.84
N PRO A 404 23.57 -1.21 -6.62
CA PRO A 404 23.38 0.15 -7.13
C PRO A 404 23.09 1.13 -6.00
N GLU A 405 22.73 2.36 -6.36
CA GLU A 405 22.37 3.40 -5.39
C GLU A 405 21.30 2.94 -4.41
N HIS A 406 21.57 3.09 -3.11
CA HIS A 406 20.74 2.61 -2.00
C HIS A 406 20.89 3.52 -0.77
N ASP A 407 19.90 3.45 0.11
CA ASP A 407 19.90 4.10 1.42
C ASP A 407 19.65 3.08 2.53
N THR A 408 20.08 3.40 3.75
CA THR A 408 19.65 2.66 4.95
C THR A 408 18.15 2.82 5.17
N ALA A 409 17.45 1.78 5.61
CA ALA A 409 15.99 1.71 5.58
C ALA A 409 15.31 1.32 6.89
N PHE A 410 15.85 1.74 8.04
CA PHE A 410 15.09 1.71 9.31
C PHE A 410 13.97 2.74 9.29
N ALA A 411 14.24 3.89 8.71
CA ALA A 411 13.26 4.93 8.46
C ALA A 411 13.15 5.19 6.95
N MET A 412 11.98 5.56 6.52
CA MET A 412 11.70 5.98 5.16
C MET A 412 10.65 7.10 5.14
N THR A 413 10.52 7.79 4.03
CA THR A 413 9.43 8.77 3.89
C THR A 413 8.10 8.06 3.73
N VAL A 414 7.02 8.75 4.11
CA VAL A 414 5.65 8.25 3.89
C VAL A 414 5.41 7.94 2.41
N HIS A 415 5.95 8.74 1.50
CA HIS A 415 5.87 8.50 0.05
C HIS A 415 6.50 7.16 -0.35
N LYS A 416 7.69 6.86 0.17
CA LYS A 416 8.37 5.57 -0.11
C LYS A 416 7.66 4.37 0.51
N ALA A 417 6.85 4.60 1.54
CA ALA A 417 6.04 3.56 2.19
C ALA A 417 4.72 3.26 1.46
N GLN A 418 4.36 4.03 0.44
CA GLN A 418 3.16 3.75 -0.35
C GLN A 418 3.24 2.34 -0.94
N GLY A 419 2.12 1.63 -0.96
CA GLY A 419 2.07 0.22 -1.35
C GLY A 419 2.69 -0.76 -0.33
N SER A 420 3.25 -0.28 0.78
CA SER A 420 3.77 -1.11 1.89
C SER A 420 2.81 -1.11 3.07
N GLU A 421 2.98 -2.09 3.95
CA GLU A 421 2.23 -2.21 5.20
C GLU A 421 3.12 -2.84 6.26
N PHE A 422 2.94 -2.41 7.50
CA PHE A 422 3.71 -2.87 8.67
C PHE A 422 2.74 -3.16 9.82
N GLU A 423 3.10 -4.05 10.73
CA GLU A 423 2.28 -4.28 11.91
C GLU A 423 2.20 -3.01 12.77
N SER A 424 3.34 -2.38 13.01
CA SER A 424 3.46 -1.15 13.80
C SER A 424 4.22 -0.08 13.04
N VAL A 425 3.73 1.15 13.12
CA VAL A 425 4.34 2.33 12.53
C VAL A 425 4.54 3.40 13.58
N LEU A 426 5.72 4.00 13.62
CA LEU A 426 5.95 5.27 14.29
C LEU A 426 6.04 6.36 13.22
N LEU A 427 5.07 7.27 13.23
CA LEU A 427 4.98 8.36 12.26
C LEU A 427 5.52 9.63 12.89
N LEU A 428 6.66 10.09 12.39
CA LEU A 428 7.39 11.25 12.89
C LEU A 428 7.15 12.46 11.99
N LEU A 429 6.48 13.47 12.55
CA LEU A 429 6.24 14.75 11.87
C LEU A 429 7.33 15.76 12.22
N PRO A 430 7.53 16.81 11.36
CA PRO A 430 8.46 17.89 11.64
C PRO A 430 8.07 18.69 12.89
N GLU A 431 9.01 19.48 13.40
CA GLU A 431 8.80 20.41 14.53
C GLU A 431 7.84 21.55 14.19
N GLN A 432 7.80 21.94 12.92
CA GLN A 432 6.99 23.06 12.42
C GLN A 432 6.15 22.63 11.23
N THR A 433 5.01 23.28 11.08
CA THR A 433 4.13 23.11 9.94
C THR A 433 4.85 23.54 8.65
N ASN A 434 4.76 22.72 7.63
CA ASN A 434 5.26 23.02 6.31
C ASN A 434 4.30 22.50 5.21
N ARG A 435 4.59 22.83 3.94
CA ARG A 435 3.73 22.46 2.82
C ARG A 435 3.67 20.95 2.54
N VAL A 436 4.63 20.20 3.02
CA VAL A 436 4.70 18.74 2.80
C VAL A 436 3.77 18.00 3.76
N VAL A 437 3.57 18.55 4.98
CA VAL A 437 2.73 17.94 6.00
C VAL A 437 1.27 18.25 5.71
N THR A 438 0.66 17.37 4.96
CA THR A 438 -0.73 17.46 4.53
C THR A 438 -1.59 16.40 5.21
N ARG A 439 -2.90 16.56 5.12
CA ARG A 439 -3.89 15.57 5.54
C ARG A 439 -3.64 14.21 4.89
N GLU A 440 -3.40 14.22 3.59
CA GLU A 440 -3.16 13.02 2.80
C GLU A 440 -1.87 12.31 3.22
N LEU A 441 -0.81 13.06 3.56
CA LEU A 441 0.42 12.49 4.09
C LEU A 441 0.17 11.82 5.44
N LEU A 442 -0.52 12.52 6.35
CA LEU A 442 -0.83 12.01 7.68
C LEU A 442 -1.71 10.76 7.59
N TYR A 443 -2.77 10.80 6.80
CA TYR A 443 -3.65 9.66 6.55
C TYR A 443 -2.89 8.47 5.96
N THR A 444 -2.06 8.70 4.94
CA THR A 444 -1.27 7.65 4.30
C THR A 444 -0.33 7.01 5.31
N GLY A 445 0.38 7.80 6.12
CA GLY A 445 1.28 7.28 7.15
C GLY A 445 0.56 6.45 8.21
N VAL A 446 -0.56 6.92 8.72
CA VAL A 446 -1.38 6.21 9.73
C VAL A 446 -1.91 4.88 9.18
N THR A 447 -2.35 4.88 7.93
CA THR A 447 -2.94 3.68 7.30
C THR A 447 -1.89 2.65 6.82
N ARG A 448 -0.59 2.92 6.98
CA ARG A 448 0.46 1.90 6.77
C ARG A 448 0.56 0.90 7.90
N ALA A 449 0.01 1.21 9.07
CA ALA A 449 -0.02 0.32 10.22
C ALA A 449 -1.21 -0.65 10.13
N SER A 450 -0.96 -1.95 10.32
CA SER A 450 -2.04 -2.96 10.39
C SER A 450 -2.51 -3.23 11.81
N LYS A 451 -1.70 -2.92 12.82
CA LYS A 451 -2.04 -3.16 14.24
C LYS A 451 -1.91 -1.93 15.10
N ARG A 452 -0.82 -1.19 14.97
CA ARG A 452 -0.55 -0.05 15.85
C ARG A 452 0.13 1.09 15.11
N VAL A 453 -0.32 2.32 15.36
CA VAL A 453 0.36 3.54 14.95
C VAL A 453 0.66 4.42 16.15
N CYS A 454 1.90 4.92 16.22
CA CYS A 454 2.32 5.94 17.19
C CYS A 454 2.64 7.22 16.43
N LEU A 455 1.93 8.29 16.74
CA LEU A 455 2.21 9.63 16.20
C LEU A 455 3.24 10.32 17.07
N VAL A 456 4.25 10.92 16.46
CA VAL A 456 5.23 11.78 17.14
C VAL A 456 5.15 13.16 16.52
N ALA A 457 4.48 14.07 17.19
CA ALA A 457 4.21 15.42 16.70
C ALA A 457 3.77 16.35 17.82
N GLY A 458 4.13 17.61 17.72
CA GLY A 458 3.50 18.66 18.52
C GLY A 458 2.03 18.82 18.14
N GLN A 459 1.20 19.26 19.08
CA GLN A 459 -0.24 19.39 18.88
C GLN A 459 -0.58 20.34 17.72
N GLU A 460 0.11 21.47 17.65
CA GLU A 460 -0.14 22.47 16.59
C GLU A 460 0.13 21.89 15.19
N VAL A 461 1.23 21.14 15.02
CA VAL A 461 1.59 20.52 13.75
C VAL A 461 0.54 19.49 13.35
N LEU A 462 0.06 18.67 14.30
CA LEU A 462 -0.94 17.64 14.06
C LEU A 462 -2.29 18.26 13.65
N VAL A 463 -2.74 19.29 14.35
CA VAL A 463 -3.98 20.02 14.02
C VAL A 463 -3.89 20.66 12.63
N ASN A 464 -2.78 21.35 12.34
CA ASN A 464 -2.54 21.99 11.06
C ASN A 464 -2.45 20.98 9.91
N ALA A 465 -1.80 19.82 10.13
CA ALA A 465 -1.74 18.75 9.15
C ALA A 465 -3.14 18.24 8.76
N CYS A 466 -4.03 18.05 9.73
CA CYS A 466 -5.42 17.64 9.45
C CYS A 466 -6.20 18.70 8.66
N ALA A 467 -5.91 19.99 8.84
CA ALA A 467 -6.55 21.08 8.13
C ALA A 467 -5.99 21.30 6.71
N ASN A 468 -4.70 20.99 6.51
CA ASN A 468 -3.96 21.27 5.28
C ASN A 468 -4.22 20.20 4.23
N ARG A 469 -4.98 20.50 3.19
CA ARG A 469 -5.16 19.62 2.02
C ARG A 469 -4.05 19.85 1.00
N SER A 470 -3.61 18.77 0.36
CA SER A 470 -2.70 18.86 -0.76
C SER A 470 -3.36 19.65 -1.92
N ARG A 471 -2.74 20.76 -2.31
CA ARG A 471 -3.13 21.56 -3.48
C ARG A 471 -2.16 21.25 -4.61
N ARG A 472 -2.23 20.06 -5.18
CA ARG A 472 -1.48 19.73 -6.41
C ARG A 472 -2.43 19.94 -7.60
N HIS A 473 -2.22 21.04 -8.28
CA HIS A 473 -2.84 21.34 -9.58
C HIS A 473 -2.01 20.73 -10.70
#